data_ee629f33535a5de91917dc1076444193
#
_entry.id   ee629f33535a5de91917dc1076444193
#
_cell.length_a   1.000
_cell.length_b   1.000
_cell.length_c   1.000
_cell.angle_alpha   90.00
_cell.angle_beta   90.00
_cell.angle_gamma   90.00
#
_symmetry.space_group_name_H-M   'P 1'
#
loop_
_entity.id
_entity.type
_entity.pdbx_description
1 polymer ?
#
loop_
_entity_poly.entity_id
_entity_poly.type
_entity_poly.pdbx_seq_one_letter_code
_entity_poly.pdbx_strand_id
1 'polypeptide(L)'
;IRIATAATALSVAAMIITLAFVNGFQQAVSQKVFAFWGHIRVQQYEPDKSLNAEDTPLKHNDTVLQILRTTPGVKQVQPFATKSAVLEKNKEIEGVLFKGIDDTYDFNSIRPFLVAGSWPTFNDTFYSREIAVSRPVADELLINVNDSINIYFISPETSGSSVRRLKVTGIFKTGIEEFDKTYAIGDIRLLRRINNWRNNEIGGYEVFLNDYKRIDSVNNLLYDGPHQLPGAWISRSIRDIYPFIFDWLNIQDVNRNVIFIVMSIIAIINLVTCLLILVLERTRMV
;
A
#
# COMPACT_ATOMS: atom_id res chain seq x y z
N ILE A 1 -27.83 -29.39 -31.38
CA ILE A 1 -28.35 -28.26 -30.53
C ILE A 1 -27.76 -28.31 -29.13
N ARG A 2 -27.92 -29.40 -28.36
CA ARG A 2 -27.44 -29.49 -26.96
C ARG A 2 -25.93 -29.25 -26.81
N ILE A 3 -25.11 -29.77 -27.73
CA ILE A 3 -23.65 -29.60 -27.71
C ILE A 3 -23.27 -28.16 -28.02
N ALA A 4 -23.91 -27.53 -28.99
CA ALA A 4 -23.63 -26.15 -29.40
C ALA A 4 -24.02 -25.15 -28.29
N THR A 5 -25.21 -25.34 -27.66
CA THR A 5 -25.62 -24.53 -26.51
C THR A 5 -24.70 -24.72 -25.30
N ALA A 6 -24.24 -25.94 -25.03
CA ALA A 6 -23.30 -26.20 -23.95
C ALA A 6 -21.93 -25.52 -24.22
N ALA A 7 -21.42 -25.57 -25.47
CA ALA A 7 -20.17 -24.91 -25.84
C ALA A 7 -20.26 -23.39 -25.69
N THR A 8 -21.36 -22.78 -26.16
CA THR A 8 -21.57 -21.32 -26.00
C THR A 8 -21.69 -20.94 -24.52
N ALA A 9 -22.46 -21.69 -23.74
CA ALA A 9 -22.59 -21.42 -22.29
C ALA A 9 -21.25 -21.53 -21.56
N LEU A 10 -20.42 -22.53 -21.90
CA LEU A 10 -19.07 -22.69 -21.34
C LEU A 10 -18.15 -21.53 -21.70
N SER A 11 -18.19 -21.06 -22.96
CA SER A 11 -17.39 -19.92 -23.41
C SER A 11 -17.75 -18.64 -22.67
N VAL A 12 -19.06 -18.36 -22.50
CA VAL A 12 -19.52 -17.18 -21.77
C VAL A 12 -19.19 -17.30 -20.28
N ALA A 13 -19.35 -18.46 -19.68
CA ALA A 13 -18.99 -18.68 -18.30
C ALA A 13 -17.47 -18.46 -18.04
N ALA A 14 -16.63 -19.00 -18.92
CA ALA A 14 -15.19 -18.79 -18.87
C ALA A 14 -14.82 -17.30 -18.97
N MET A 15 -15.47 -16.54 -19.85
CA MET A 15 -15.27 -15.10 -20.01
C MET A 15 -15.65 -14.34 -18.72
N ILE A 16 -16.80 -14.63 -18.13
CA ILE A 16 -17.24 -13.99 -16.89
C ILE A 16 -16.25 -14.28 -15.75
N ILE A 17 -15.83 -15.53 -15.59
CA ILE A 17 -14.87 -15.95 -14.56
C ILE A 17 -13.53 -15.23 -14.74
N THR A 18 -13.01 -15.17 -15.97
CA THR A 18 -11.75 -14.48 -16.26
C THR A 18 -11.83 -12.99 -15.92
N LEU A 19 -12.89 -12.30 -16.34
CA LEU A 19 -13.08 -10.88 -16.02
C LEU A 19 -13.22 -10.65 -14.50
N ALA A 20 -13.99 -11.48 -13.81
CA ALA A 20 -14.16 -11.38 -12.36
C ALA A 20 -12.83 -11.60 -11.64
N PHE A 21 -12.03 -12.59 -12.07
CA PHE A 21 -10.71 -12.87 -11.50
C PHE A 21 -9.76 -11.68 -11.68
N VAL A 22 -9.62 -11.16 -12.91
CA VAL A 22 -8.69 -10.04 -13.18
C VAL A 22 -9.08 -8.80 -12.38
N ASN A 23 -10.37 -8.44 -12.38
CA ASN A 23 -10.84 -7.28 -11.62
C ASN A 23 -10.64 -7.46 -10.12
N GLY A 24 -10.95 -8.64 -9.58
CA GLY A 24 -10.76 -8.95 -8.16
C GLY A 24 -9.29 -8.91 -7.75
N PHE A 25 -8.41 -9.43 -8.60
CA PHE A 25 -6.97 -9.43 -8.37
C PHE A 25 -6.40 -8.00 -8.33
N GLN A 26 -6.73 -7.16 -9.32
CA GLN A 26 -6.31 -5.77 -9.36
C GLN A 26 -6.78 -5.00 -8.12
N GLN A 27 -8.05 -5.17 -7.75
CA GLN A 27 -8.60 -4.54 -6.56
C GLN A 27 -7.88 -4.99 -5.30
N ALA A 28 -7.58 -6.27 -5.16
CA ALA A 28 -6.88 -6.81 -4.00
C ALA A 28 -5.45 -6.27 -3.89
N VAL A 29 -4.69 -6.19 -5.00
CA VAL A 29 -3.33 -5.62 -5.00
C VAL A 29 -3.37 -4.14 -4.67
N SER A 30 -4.23 -3.36 -5.36
CA SER A 30 -4.36 -1.92 -5.10
C SER A 30 -4.73 -1.63 -3.64
N GLN A 31 -5.69 -2.36 -3.08
CA GLN A 31 -6.08 -2.21 -1.68
C GLN A 31 -4.93 -2.47 -0.70
N LYS A 32 -4.06 -3.44 -0.98
CA LYS A 32 -2.88 -3.71 -0.15
C LYS A 32 -1.90 -2.54 -0.15
N VAL A 33 -1.61 -1.99 -1.34
CA VAL A 33 -0.73 -0.80 -1.45
C VAL A 33 -1.31 0.36 -0.65
N PHE A 34 -2.58 0.67 -0.88
CA PHE A 34 -3.24 1.81 -0.23
C PHE A 34 -3.41 1.63 1.28
N ALA A 35 -3.66 0.41 1.73
CA ALA A 35 -3.79 0.14 3.16
C ALA A 35 -2.50 0.42 3.94
N PHE A 36 -1.34 0.17 3.33
CA PHE A 36 -0.03 0.33 3.98
C PHE A 36 0.50 1.77 3.93
N TRP A 37 0.23 2.50 2.83
CA TRP A 37 0.82 3.82 2.55
C TRP A 37 -0.18 4.97 2.43
N GLY A 38 -1.47 4.69 2.54
CA GLY A 38 -2.47 5.66 2.13
C GLY A 38 -2.51 5.85 0.61
N HIS A 39 -3.31 6.78 0.16
CA HIS A 39 -3.53 7.08 -1.25
C HIS A 39 -2.69 8.27 -1.73
N ILE A 40 -2.48 9.23 -0.83
CA ILE A 40 -1.72 10.45 -1.08
C ILE A 40 -0.83 10.69 0.13
N ARG A 41 0.43 11.06 -0.11
CA ARG A 41 1.36 11.56 0.89
C ARG A 41 1.48 13.05 0.81
N VAL A 42 1.48 13.68 1.97
CA VAL A 42 1.64 15.13 2.12
C VAL A 42 2.85 15.39 2.99
N GLN A 43 3.87 15.99 2.40
CA GLN A 43 5.18 16.23 3.01
C GLN A 43 5.70 17.61 2.63
N GLN A 44 6.82 18.01 3.18
CA GLN A 44 7.51 19.22 2.71
C GLN A 44 8.22 18.94 1.37
N TYR A 45 8.23 19.93 0.50
CA TYR A 45 8.98 19.85 -0.74
C TYR A 45 10.49 19.95 -0.47
N GLU A 46 11.20 18.91 -0.83
CA GLU A 46 12.66 18.84 -0.76
C GLU A 46 13.17 18.35 -2.11
N PRO A 47 13.74 19.26 -2.95
CA PRO A 47 14.08 18.95 -4.35
C PRO A 47 15.13 17.85 -4.51
N ASP A 48 16.06 17.75 -3.55
CA ASP A 48 17.21 16.83 -3.63
C ASP A 48 16.99 15.51 -2.90
N LYS A 49 15.79 15.30 -2.34
CA LYS A 49 15.51 14.12 -1.53
C LYS A 49 14.81 13.02 -2.32
N SER A 50 15.35 11.81 -2.22
CA SER A 50 14.67 10.62 -2.72
C SER A 50 13.32 10.41 -2.02
N LEU A 51 12.30 9.97 -2.76
CA LEU A 51 10.94 9.72 -2.24
C LEU A 51 10.88 8.71 -1.09
N ASN A 52 11.87 7.82 -1.01
CA ASN A 52 12.01 6.79 0.02
C ASN A 52 13.12 7.12 1.03
N ALA A 53 13.60 8.37 1.06
CA ALA A 53 14.61 8.78 2.02
C ALA A 53 13.99 9.05 3.40
N GLU A 54 14.88 9.20 4.39
CA GLU A 54 14.53 9.59 5.75
C GLU A 54 13.77 10.91 5.79
N ASP A 55 12.70 10.99 6.59
CA ASP A 55 11.89 12.20 6.72
C ASP A 55 12.60 13.29 7.53
N THR A 56 12.41 14.53 7.09
CA THR A 56 12.79 15.73 7.85
C THR A 56 11.68 16.13 8.82
N PRO A 57 12.03 16.80 9.93
CA PRO A 57 11.04 17.20 10.91
C PRO A 57 10.11 18.29 10.38
N LEU A 58 8.83 17.96 10.28
CA LEU A 58 7.77 18.91 9.96
C LEU A 58 6.97 19.18 11.22
N LYS A 59 6.72 20.44 11.51
CA LYS A 59 5.77 20.76 12.57
C LYS A 59 4.38 20.31 12.12
N HIS A 60 3.71 19.60 13.01
CA HIS A 60 2.27 19.35 12.89
C HIS A 60 1.57 20.69 12.61
N ASN A 61 0.78 20.75 11.57
CA ASN A 61 0.13 21.98 11.13
C ASN A 61 -1.38 21.77 11.07
N ASP A 62 -2.08 22.41 12.02
CA ASP A 62 -3.54 22.30 12.13
C ASP A 62 -4.27 22.81 10.89
N THR A 63 -3.73 23.85 10.24
CA THR A 63 -4.30 24.39 8.99
C THR A 63 -4.20 23.35 7.87
N VAL A 64 -3.03 22.72 7.69
CA VAL A 64 -2.84 21.64 6.71
C VAL A 64 -3.76 20.47 7.03
N LEU A 65 -3.82 20.05 8.28
CA LEU A 65 -4.68 18.95 8.71
C LEU A 65 -6.16 19.25 8.46
N GLN A 66 -6.59 20.49 8.71
CA GLN A 66 -7.95 20.92 8.42
C GLN A 66 -8.26 20.90 6.92
N ILE A 67 -7.35 21.44 6.09
CA ILE A 67 -7.48 21.39 4.62
C ILE A 67 -7.64 19.94 4.17
N LEU A 68 -6.75 19.03 4.62
CA LEU A 68 -6.80 17.62 4.26
C LEU A 68 -8.12 16.96 4.67
N ARG A 69 -8.58 17.20 5.90
CA ARG A 69 -9.83 16.61 6.44
C ARG A 69 -11.09 17.14 5.75
N THR A 70 -11.07 18.39 5.28
CA THR A 70 -12.22 19.02 4.60
C THR A 70 -12.22 18.78 3.09
N THR A 71 -11.13 18.21 2.53
CA THR A 71 -11.03 17.92 1.10
C THR A 71 -12.02 16.81 0.72
N PRO A 72 -12.89 17.03 -0.29
CA PRO A 72 -13.90 16.07 -0.70
C PRO A 72 -13.27 14.74 -1.16
N GLY A 73 -13.72 13.64 -0.58
CA GLY A 73 -13.23 12.29 -0.89
C GLY A 73 -12.17 11.76 0.08
N VAL A 74 -11.64 12.60 0.97
CA VAL A 74 -10.76 12.16 2.06
C VAL A 74 -11.59 11.44 3.13
N LYS A 75 -11.12 10.24 3.51
CA LYS A 75 -11.69 9.41 4.57
C LYS A 75 -10.98 9.65 5.89
N GLN A 76 -9.65 9.68 5.86
CA GLN A 76 -8.82 9.74 7.05
C GLN A 76 -7.45 10.34 6.72
N VAL A 77 -6.85 11.00 7.69
CA VAL A 77 -5.50 11.58 7.63
C VAL A 77 -4.74 11.12 8.85
N GLN A 78 -3.55 10.55 8.65
CA GLN A 78 -2.72 9.99 9.71
C GLN A 78 -1.30 10.54 9.62
N PRO A 79 -0.68 10.95 10.74
CA PRO A 79 0.72 11.34 10.76
C PRO A 79 1.61 10.11 10.67
N PHE A 80 2.77 10.29 10.06
CA PHE A 80 3.82 9.27 10.01
C PHE A 80 5.21 9.92 10.04
N ALA A 81 6.21 9.09 10.25
CA ALA A 81 7.61 9.43 9.99
C ALA A 81 8.35 8.16 9.58
N THR A 82 9.40 8.30 8.76
CA THR A 82 10.27 7.19 8.39
C THR A 82 11.72 7.50 8.71
N LYS A 83 12.49 6.46 9.07
CA LYS A 83 13.92 6.55 9.30
C LYS A 83 14.62 5.25 8.92
N SER A 84 15.74 5.38 8.24
CA SER A 84 16.61 4.26 7.91
C SER A 84 17.18 3.63 9.18
N ALA A 85 17.11 2.32 9.26
CA ALA A 85 17.57 1.57 10.41
C ALA A 85 18.14 0.21 10.00
N VAL A 86 18.95 -0.37 10.87
CA VAL A 86 19.47 -1.73 10.74
C VAL A 86 18.97 -2.54 11.92
N LEU A 87 18.28 -3.62 11.66
CA LEU A 87 17.93 -4.63 12.65
C LEU A 87 19.08 -5.61 12.84
N GLU A 88 19.34 -6.01 14.06
CA GLU A 88 20.38 -6.99 14.39
C GLU A 88 19.83 -8.01 15.36
N LYS A 89 20.05 -9.29 15.03
CA LYS A 89 19.84 -10.43 15.90
C LYS A 89 20.89 -11.51 15.65
N ASN A 90 21.52 -12.00 16.70
CA ASN A 90 22.51 -13.10 16.64
C ASN A 90 23.70 -12.82 15.67
N LYS A 91 24.08 -11.56 15.48
CA LYS A 91 25.10 -11.08 14.53
C LYS A 91 24.66 -11.03 13.07
N GLU A 92 23.45 -11.47 12.75
CA GLU A 92 22.84 -11.23 11.44
C GLU A 92 22.20 -9.84 11.45
N ILE A 93 22.29 -9.15 10.32
CA ILE A 93 21.81 -7.77 10.18
C ILE A 93 20.93 -7.63 8.92
N GLU A 94 19.89 -6.81 9.02
CA GLU A 94 19.01 -6.51 7.89
C GLU A 94 18.66 -5.02 7.89
N GLY A 95 18.78 -4.38 6.72
CA GLY A 95 18.44 -2.98 6.54
C GLY A 95 16.93 -2.79 6.39
N VAL A 96 16.35 -1.87 7.15
CA VAL A 96 14.91 -1.57 7.07
C VAL A 96 14.67 -0.06 7.09
N LEU A 97 13.52 0.34 6.56
CA LEU A 97 12.95 1.66 6.78
C LEU A 97 11.93 1.54 7.93
N PHE A 98 12.28 2.07 9.08
CA PHE A 98 11.38 2.09 10.23
C PHE A 98 10.28 3.14 10.01
N LYS A 99 9.03 2.68 9.92
CA LYS A 99 7.84 3.51 9.84
C LYS A 99 7.27 3.72 11.23
N GLY A 100 7.39 4.96 11.73
CA GLY A 100 6.78 5.39 12.97
C GLY A 100 5.34 5.85 12.74
N ILE A 101 4.42 5.28 13.49
CA ILE A 101 2.99 5.64 13.54
C ILE A 101 2.60 5.96 14.99
N ASP A 102 1.46 6.60 15.19
CA ASP A 102 0.97 6.95 16.51
C ASP A 102 -0.29 6.16 16.92
N ASP A 103 -0.83 6.48 18.09
CA ASP A 103 -2.02 5.85 18.65
C ASP A 103 -3.33 6.17 17.90
N THR A 104 -3.31 7.17 17.01
CA THR A 104 -4.46 7.52 16.16
C THR A 104 -4.51 6.68 14.89
N TYR A 105 -3.50 5.83 14.64
CA TYR A 105 -3.40 5.01 13.45
C TYR A 105 -4.53 3.97 13.36
N ASP A 106 -5.23 3.94 12.23
CA ASP A 106 -6.27 2.94 11.96
C ASP A 106 -5.68 1.59 11.55
N PHE A 107 -5.46 0.72 12.52
CA PHE A 107 -4.98 -0.63 12.29
C PHE A 107 -5.95 -1.53 11.50
N ASN A 108 -7.23 -1.15 11.35
CA ASN A 108 -8.20 -1.98 10.62
C ASN A 108 -7.79 -2.19 9.17
N SER A 109 -7.15 -1.19 8.55
CA SER A 109 -6.70 -1.26 7.16
C SER A 109 -5.54 -2.26 6.96
N ILE A 110 -4.64 -2.38 7.94
CA ILE A 110 -3.47 -3.26 7.88
C ILE A 110 -3.62 -4.55 8.70
N ARG A 111 -4.70 -4.68 9.48
CA ARG A 111 -4.98 -5.87 10.30
C ARG A 111 -4.91 -7.19 9.54
N PRO A 112 -5.41 -7.30 8.29
CA PRO A 112 -5.34 -8.53 7.52
C PRO A 112 -3.92 -8.98 7.15
N PHE A 113 -2.92 -8.09 7.27
CA PHE A 113 -1.53 -8.40 6.95
C PHE A 113 -0.79 -9.05 8.12
N LEU A 114 -1.32 -9.02 9.32
CA LEU A 114 -0.70 -9.66 10.48
C LEU A 114 -0.75 -11.19 10.34
N VAL A 115 0.43 -11.80 10.33
CA VAL A 115 0.60 -13.25 10.19
C VAL A 115 0.75 -13.94 11.53
N ALA A 116 1.41 -13.25 12.49
CA ALA A 116 1.62 -13.78 13.84
C ALA A 116 1.74 -12.64 14.85
N GLY A 117 1.30 -12.88 16.09
CA GLY A 117 1.39 -11.92 17.20
C GLY A 117 0.33 -10.82 17.15
N SER A 118 0.72 -9.59 17.52
CA SER A 118 -0.13 -8.40 17.55
C SER A 118 0.60 -7.18 17.01
N TRP A 119 -0.14 -6.19 16.54
CA TRP A 119 0.42 -4.88 16.23
C TRP A 119 0.95 -4.21 17.49
N PRO A 120 1.99 -3.34 17.37
CA PRO A 120 2.51 -2.59 18.51
C PRO A 120 1.43 -1.78 19.21
N THR A 121 1.54 -1.69 20.54
CA THR A 121 0.68 -0.87 21.38
C THR A 121 1.39 0.41 21.81
N PHE A 122 0.63 1.50 22.03
CA PHE A 122 1.19 2.83 22.31
C PHE A 122 0.87 3.33 23.72
N ASN A 123 0.76 2.42 24.67
CA ASN A 123 0.33 2.72 26.05
C ASN A 123 1.44 3.27 26.95
N ASP A 124 2.70 3.24 26.49
CA ASP A 124 3.84 3.71 27.29
C ASP A 124 3.88 5.23 27.41
N THR A 125 4.39 5.73 28.52
CA THR A 125 4.48 7.16 28.82
C THR A 125 5.44 7.91 27.87
N PHE A 126 6.51 7.26 27.41
CA PHE A 126 7.52 7.89 26.55
C PHE A 126 7.40 7.46 25.10
N TYR A 127 7.64 6.20 24.80
CA TYR A 127 7.45 5.55 23.50
C TYR A 127 7.35 4.04 23.72
N SER A 128 6.63 3.38 22.84
CA SER A 128 6.52 1.93 22.87
C SER A 128 7.84 1.28 22.45
N ARG A 129 8.26 0.26 23.20
CA ARG A 129 9.41 -0.59 22.85
C ARG A 129 9.02 -1.80 21.99
N GLU A 130 7.90 -1.71 21.34
CA GLU A 130 7.34 -2.76 20.50
C GLU A 130 7.58 -2.44 19.03
N ILE A 131 7.79 -3.50 18.23
CA ILE A 131 7.99 -3.40 16.79
C ILE A 131 7.28 -4.55 16.09
N ALA A 132 6.67 -4.27 14.94
CA ALA A 132 6.23 -5.27 14.00
C ALA A 132 7.22 -5.32 12.83
N VAL A 133 7.66 -6.51 12.48
CA VAL A 133 8.58 -6.77 11.36
C VAL A 133 7.86 -7.57 10.29
N SER A 134 8.34 -7.48 9.06
CA SER A 134 7.78 -8.28 7.99
C SER A 134 8.22 -9.74 8.07
N ARG A 135 7.50 -10.64 7.40
CA ARG A 135 7.83 -12.06 7.37
C ARG A 135 9.20 -12.33 6.72
N PRO A 136 9.58 -11.75 5.56
CA PRO A 136 10.90 -11.92 5.00
C PRO A 136 12.03 -11.50 5.93
N VAL A 137 11.91 -10.34 6.56
CA VAL A 137 12.90 -9.85 7.55
C VAL A 137 12.96 -10.78 8.78
N ALA A 138 11.82 -11.28 9.24
CA ALA A 138 11.76 -12.20 10.36
C ALA A 138 12.42 -13.56 10.03
N ASP A 139 12.23 -14.07 8.82
CA ASP A 139 12.81 -15.33 8.37
C ASP A 139 14.33 -15.19 8.18
N GLU A 140 14.82 -14.06 7.61
CA GLU A 140 16.26 -13.79 7.42
C GLU A 140 17.01 -13.69 8.75
N LEU A 141 16.44 -12.99 9.72
CA LEU A 141 17.03 -12.79 11.04
C LEU A 141 16.65 -13.89 12.06
N LEU A 142 15.89 -14.90 11.66
CA LEU A 142 15.37 -15.95 12.54
C LEU A 142 14.62 -15.38 13.77
N ILE A 143 13.74 -14.38 13.50
CA ILE A 143 12.97 -13.68 14.53
C ILE A 143 11.63 -14.38 14.74
N ASN A 144 11.27 -14.58 16.00
CA ASN A 144 9.96 -15.02 16.44
C ASN A 144 9.23 -13.91 17.22
N VAL A 145 7.91 -14.04 17.31
CA VAL A 145 7.12 -13.16 18.19
C VAL A 145 7.60 -13.29 19.64
N ASN A 146 7.69 -12.15 20.31
CA ASN A 146 8.26 -11.94 21.65
C ASN A 146 9.80 -11.93 21.74
N ASP A 147 10.52 -12.11 20.65
CA ASP A 147 11.97 -11.91 20.67
C ASP A 147 12.34 -10.44 20.91
N SER A 148 13.51 -10.23 21.47
CA SER A 148 14.12 -8.90 21.57
C SER A 148 15.22 -8.76 20.52
N ILE A 149 15.17 -7.66 19.78
CA ILE A 149 16.14 -7.33 18.73
C ILE A 149 16.77 -5.96 19.01
N ASN A 150 17.96 -5.76 18.49
CA ASN A 150 18.59 -4.45 18.47
C ASN A 150 18.23 -3.74 17.17
N ILE A 151 17.90 -2.45 17.25
CA ILE A 151 17.72 -1.58 16.10
C ILE A 151 18.72 -0.44 16.17
N TYR A 152 19.47 -0.23 15.09
CA TYR A 152 20.45 0.83 14.92
C TYR A 152 19.90 1.86 13.96
N PHE A 153 19.67 3.07 14.44
CA PHE A 153 19.25 4.18 13.59
C PHE A 153 20.48 4.92 13.09
N ILE A 154 20.59 5.04 11.78
CA ILE A 154 21.69 5.71 11.11
C ILE A 154 21.38 7.21 11.09
N SER A 155 22.32 8.03 11.54
CA SER A 155 22.23 9.49 11.45
C SER A 155 23.33 9.98 10.53
N PRO A 156 22.99 10.55 9.35
CA PRO A 156 24.00 11.07 8.41
C PRO A 156 24.83 12.22 9.00
N GLU A 157 24.22 13.01 9.89
CA GLU A 157 24.83 14.22 10.46
C GLU A 157 25.78 13.96 11.63
N THR A 158 25.62 12.86 12.31
CA THR A 158 26.48 12.47 13.42
C THR A 158 27.09 11.11 13.10
N SER A 159 28.41 10.99 13.11
CA SER A 159 29.14 9.72 12.86
C SER A 159 28.79 8.59 13.86
N GLY A 160 27.60 8.66 14.47
CA GLY A 160 27.09 7.75 15.50
C GLY A 160 25.78 7.09 15.12
N SER A 161 25.60 5.85 15.57
CA SER A 161 24.33 5.14 15.52
C SER A 161 23.64 5.16 16.88
N SER A 162 22.33 5.41 16.91
CA SER A 162 21.53 5.27 18.11
C SER A 162 20.97 3.85 18.20
N VAL A 163 21.38 3.09 19.20
CA VAL A 163 20.90 1.70 19.41
C VAL A 163 19.70 1.70 20.35
N ARG A 164 18.68 0.92 20.01
CA ARG A 164 17.55 0.62 20.89
C ARG A 164 17.25 -0.87 20.86
N ARG A 165 16.85 -1.40 22.01
CA ARG A 165 16.35 -2.77 22.11
C ARG A 165 14.84 -2.74 22.09
N LEU A 166 14.25 -3.43 21.10
CA LEU A 166 12.80 -3.51 20.90
C LEU A 166 12.33 -4.96 20.98
N LYS A 167 11.09 -5.14 21.42
CA LYS A 167 10.42 -6.44 21.44
C LYS A 167 9.57 -6.59 20.20
N VAL A 168 9.74 -7.67 19.47
CA VAL A 168 8.92 -8.01 18.32
C VAL A 168 7.57 -8.53 18.80
N THR A 169 6.52 -7.77 18.61
CA THR A 169 5.15 -8.15 18.98
C THR A 169 4.35 -8.73 17.85
N GLY A 170 4.69 -8.38 16.61
CA GLY A 170 3.98 -8.83 15.42
C GLY A 170 4.88 -9.14 14.25
N ILE A 171 4.45 -10.09 13.45
CA ILE A 171 5.04 -10.41 12.14
C ILE A 171 3.96 -10.22 11.09
N PHE A 172 4.21 -9.38 10.10
CA PHE A 172 3.25 -9.08 9.05
C PHE A 172 3.75 -9.51 7.66
N LYS A 173 2.83 -9.65 6.71
CA LYS A 173 3.11 -9.91 5.30
C LYS A 173 2.07 -9.22 4.43
N THR A 174 2.49 -8.23 3.65
CA THR A 174 1.60 -7.52 2.71
C THR A 174 1.41 -8.33 1.42
N GLY A 175 2.41 -9.14 1.06
CA GLY A 175 2.50 -9.86 -0.21
C GLY A 175 2.98 -8.96 -1.35
N ILE A 176 3.50 -7.77 -1.04
CA ILE A 176 4.22 -6.89 -1.96
C ILE A 176 5.68 -6.94 -1.52
N GLU A 177 6.51 -7.57 -2.33
CA GLU A 177 7.91 -7.89 -1.98
C GLU A 177 8.72 -6.64 -1.58
N GLU A 178 8.51 -5.53 -2.29
CA GLU A 178 9.14 -4.24 -2.01
C GLU A 178 8.86 -3.76 -0.58
N PHE A 179 7.60 -3.87 -0.12
CA PHE A 179 7.22 -3.45 1.22
C PHE A 179 7.68 -4.45 2.28
N ASP A 180 7.52 -5.73 1.97
CA ASP A 180 7.86 -6.80 2.90
C ASP A 180 9.37 -6.88 3.17
N LYS A 181 10.22 -6.49 2.21
CA LYS A 181 11.68 -6.42 2.41
C LYS A 181 12.17 -5.12 3.05
N THR A 182 11.36 -4.06 2.98
CA THR A 182 11.86 -2.72 3.32
C THR A 182 11.39 -2.27 4.70
N TYR A 183 10.16 -2.59 5.12
CA TYR A 183 9.54 -1.86 6.23
C TYR A 183 9.44 -2.65 7.53
N ALA A 184 9.69 -1.92 8.64
CA ALA A 184 9.30 -2.29 9.99
C ALA A 184 8.42 -1.19 10.59
N ILE A 185 7.45 -1.54 11.43
CA ILE A 185 6.46 -0.60 11.98
C ILE A 185 6.62 -0.49 13.50
N GLY A 186 6.65 0.74 14.01
CA GLY A 186 6.71 1.01 15.43
C GLY A 186 6.22 2.41 15.80
N ASP A 187 6.58 2.89 16.97
CA ASP A 187 6.09 4.14 17.53
C ASP A 187 6.84 5.37 16.96
N ILE A 188 6.13 6.35 16.44
CA ILE A 188 6.68 7.61 15.94
C ILE A 188 7.43 8.39 17.04
N ARG A 189 7.00 8.26 18.31
CA ARG A 189 7.65 8.91 19.46
C ARG A 189 9.09 8.43 19.65
N LEU A 190 9.40 7.18 19.25
CA LEU A 190 10.77 6.68 19.19
C LEU A 190 11.62 7.49 18.20
N LEU A 191 11.12 7.74 17.01
CA LEU A 191 11.81 8.54 16.00
C LEU A 191 12.00 9.99 16.45
N ARG A 192 10.97 10.58 17.05
CA ARG A 192 11.07 11.94 17.65
C ARG A 192 12.21 12.03 18.64
N ARG A 193 12.35 11.03 19.50
CA ARG A 193 13.43 11.00 20.51
C ARG A 193 14.83 10.81 19.90
N ILE A 194 14.94 9.96 18.87
CA ILE A 194 16.22 9.68 18.21
C ILE A 194 16.72 10.87 17.41
N ASN A 195 15.80 11.55 16.73
CA ASN A 195 16.11 12.70 15.89
C ASN A 195 16.12 14.04 16.66
N ASN A 196 15.92 14.00 17.99
CA ASN A 196 15.72 15.20 18.81
C ASN A 196 14.58 16.10 18.33
N TRP A 197 13.56 15.50 17.75
CA TRP A 197 12.35 16.18 17.31
C TRP A 197 11.47 16.57 18.48
N ARG A 198 10.69 17.63 18.31
CA ARG A 198 9.67 18.03 19.29
C ARG A 198 8.50 17.06 19.25
N ASN A 199 7.68 17.05 20.30
CA ASN A 199 6.52 16.15 20.41
C ASN A 199 5.48 16.35 19.29
N ASN A 200 5.44 17.52 18.68
CA ASN A 200 4.53 17.86 17.59
C ASN A 200 5.20 17.82 16.20
N GLU A 201 6.36 17.19 16.07
CA GLU A 201 7.03 17.02 14.78
C GLU A 201 6.75 15.64 14.20
N ILE A 202 6.55 15.60 12.88
CA ILE A 202 6.17 14.44 12.07
C ILE A 202 6.99 14.42 10.80
N GLY A 203 7.00 13.33 10.06
CA GLY A 203 7.58 13.23 8.72
C GLY A 203 6.60 13.70 7.62
N GLY A 204 5.30 13.58 7.87
CA GLY A 204 4.25 13.94 6.94
C GLY A 204 2.89 13.38 7.33
N TYR A 205 1.94 13.50 6.41
CA TYR A 205 0.60 12.92 6.54
C TYR A 205 0.34 11.90 5.45
N GLU A 206 -0.24 10.77 5.82
CA GLU A 206 -0.85 9.81 4.90
C GLU A 206 -2.34 10.08 4.81
N VAL A 207 -2.83 10.28 3.59
CA VAL A 207 -4.23 10.58 3.30
C VAL A 207 -4.90 9.36 2.70
N PHE A 208 -5.94 8.89 3.36
CA PHE A 208 -6.78 7.78 2.91
C PHE A 208 -8.06 8.31 2.27
N LEU A 209 -8.41 7.77 1.11
CA LEU A 209 -9.60 8.18 0.36
C LEU A 209 -10.72 7.14 0.50
N ASN A 210 -11.96 7.58 0.30
CA ASN A 210 -13.11 6.68 0.23
C ASN A 210 -13.10 5.84 -1.07
N ASP A 211 -12.59 6.41 -2.17
CA ASP A 211 -12.49 5.77 -3.47
C ASP A 211 -11.12 6.04 -4.08
N TYR A 212 -10.33 4.99 -4.24
CA TYR A 212 -8.99 5.07 -4.82
C TYR A 212 -8.95 5.51 -6.28
N LYS A 213 -10.06 5.38 -7.02
CA LYS A 213 -10.16 5.86 -8.40
C LYS A 213 -10.08 7.38 -8.50
N ARG A 214 -10.34 8.07 -7.40
CA ARG A 214 -10.32 9.53 -7.32
C ARG A 214 -8.97 10.10 -6.87
N ILE A 215 -7.93 9.28 -6.77
CA ILE A 215 -6.60 9.72 -6.28
C ILE A 215 -6.12 10.95 -7.05
N ASP A 216 -6.11 10.90 -8.37
CA ASP A 216 -5.59 11.98 -9.20
C ASP A 216 -6.44 13.25 -9.07
N SER A 217 -7.76 13.11 -9.03
CA SER A 217 -8.67 14.24 -8.83
C SER A 217 -8.47 14.90 -7.47
N VAL A 218 -8.31 14.11 -6.40
CA VAL A 218 -8.11 14.65 -5.05
C VAL A 218 -6.69 15.23 -4.91
N ASN A 219 -5.68 14.59 -5.49
CA ASN A 219 -4.32 15.11 -5.48
C ASN A 219 -4.23 16.48 -6.19
N ASN A 220 -4.93 16.64 -7.30
CA ASN A 220 -5.02 17.92 -8.01
C ASN A 220 -5.71 19.02 -7.19
N LEU A 221 -6.75 18.68 -6.39
CA LEU A 221 -7.37 19.65 -5.48
C LEU A 221 -6.40 20.16 -4.41
N LEU A 222 -5.47 19.31 -3.95
CA LEU A 222 -4.47 19.63 -2.94
C LEU A 222 -3.26 20.33 -3.53
N TYR A 223 -2.93 20.09 -4.80
CA TYR A 223 -1.74 20.62 -5.45
C TYR A 223 -1.99 22.03 -6.06
N ASP A 224 -3.05 22.19 -6.82
CA ASP A 224 -3.35 23.42 -7.59
C ASP A 224 -4.85 23.77 -7.59
N GLY A 225 -5.61 23.27 -6.63
CA GLY A 225 -7.05 23.44 -6.55
C GLY A 225 -7.50 24.32 -5.38
N PRO A 226 -8.82 24.36 -5.12
CA PRO A 226 -9.42 25.13 -4.04
C PRO A 226 -9.00 24.70 -2.63
N HIS A 227 -8.40 23.52 -2.51
CA HIS A 227 -7.83 22.98 -1.28
C HIS A 227 -6.30 22.96 -1.30
N GLN A 228 -5.67 23.88 -2.05
CA GLN A 228 -4.23 23.94 -2.20
C GLN A 228 -3.52 24.04 -0.85
N LEU A 229 -2.46 23.24 -0.73
CA LEU A 229 -1.63 23.21 0.47
C LEU A 229 -0.78 24.48 0.59
N PRO A 230 -0.63 25.04 1.80
CA PRO A 230 0.12 26.29 2.00
C PRO A 230 1.64 26.07 1.98
N GLY A 231 2.36 27.07 1.49
CA GLY A 231 3.82 27.16 1.58
C GLY A 231 4.56 26.04 0.84
N ALA A 232 5.49 25.39 1.53
CA ALA A 232 6.33 24.33 0.97
C ALA A 232 5.71 22.92 1.11
N TRP A 233 4.44 22.80 1.50
CA TRP A 233 3.75 21.52 1.57
C TRP A 233 3.35 21.06 0.17
N ILE A 234 3.62 19.80 -0.13
CA ILE A 234 3.23 19.17 -1.39
C ILE A 234 2.46 17.88 -1.13
N SER A 235 1.53 17.59 -2.01
CA SER A 235 0.87 16.31 -2.10
C SER A 235 1.45 15.49 -3.24
N ARG A 236 1.68 14.20 -3.01
CA ARG A 236 2.11 13.24 -4.02
C ARG A 236 1.22 12.01 -3.95
N SER A 237 0.72 11.62 -5.10
CA SER A 237 0.00 10.37 -5.24
C SER A 237 0.92 9.18 -4.96
N ILE A 238 0.39 8.14 -4.33
CA ILE A 238 1.14 6.88 -4.17
C ILE A 238 1.51 6.27 -5.55
N ARG A 239 0.77 6.60 -6.60
CA ARG A 239 1.10 6.21 -7.99
C ARG A 239 2.39 6.85 -8.47
N ASP A 240 2.65 8.09 -8.07
CA ASP A 240 3.88 8.80 -8.41
C ASP A 240 5.08 8.31 -7.60
N ILE A 241 4.83 7.78 -6.40
CA ILE A 241 5.87 7.25 -5.50
C ILE A 241 6.28 5.83 -5.90
N TYR A 242 5.33 4.99 -6.33
CA TYR A 242 5.56 3.61 -6.74
C TYR A 242 5.01 3.34 -8.15
N PRO A 243 5.50 4.05 -9.18
CA PRO A 243 4.94 3.97 -10.53
C PRO A 243 4.99 2.54 -11.09
N PHE A 244 6.05 1.77 -10.81
CA PHE A 244 6.21 0.40 -11.31
C PHE A 244 5.07 -0.55 -10.89
N ILE A 245 4.49 -0.38 -9.69
CA ILE A 245 3.34 -1.19 -9.25
C ILE A 245 2.11 -0.85 -10.10
N PHE A 246 1.88 0.44 -10.32
CA PHE A 246 0.71 0.90 -11.07
C PHE A 246 0.85 0.70 -12.57
N ASP A 247 2.05 0.82 -13.12
CA ASP A 247 2.34 0.46 -14.52
C ASP A 247 2.10 -1.03 -14.76
N TRP A 248 2.53 -1.88 -13.84
CA TRP A 248 2.23 -3.30 -13.90
C TRP A 248 0.72 -3.59 -13.83
N LEU A 249 -0.04 -2.89 -12.97
CA LEU A 249 -1.50 -2.99 -12.91
C LEU A 249 -2.16 -2.50 -14.21
N ASN A 250 -1.66 -1.42 -14.81
CA ASN A 250 -2.13 -0.92 -16.10
C ASN A 250 -1.91 -1.93 -17.24
N ILE A 251 -0.76 -2.63 -17.24
CA ILE A 251 -0.50 -3.72 -18.19
C ILE A 251 -1.55 -4.84 -18.04
N GLN A 252 -1.98 -5.15 -16.82
CA GLN A 252 -3.06 -6.13 -16.59
C GLN A 252 -4.40 -5.64 -17.16
N ASP A 253 -4.69 -4.34 -17.15
CA ASP A 253 -5.88 -3.77 -17.80
C ASP A 253 -5.86 -3.96 -19.31
N VAL A 254 -4.71 -3.73 -19.94
CA VAL A 254 -4.52 -3.99 -21.37
C VAL A 254 -4.72 -5.47 -21.67
N ASN A 255 -4.09 -6.35 -20.92
CA ASN A 255 -4.23 -7.80 -21.07
C ASN A 255 -5.69 -8.25 -20.92
N ARG A 256 -6.41 -7.71 -19.92
CA ARG A 256 -7.86 -7.96 -19.74
C ARG A 256 -8.65 -7.59 -20.98
N ASN A 257 -8.41 -6.42 -21.54
CA ASN A 257 -9.12 -5.95 -22.74
C ASN A 257 -8.83 -6.82 -23.96
N VAL A 258 -7.57 -7.26 -24.15
CA VAL A 258 -7.19 -8.19 -25.21
C VAL A 258 -7.91 -9.54 -25.04
N ILE A 259 -7.88 -10.10 -23.83
CA ILE A 259 -8.58 -11.36 -23.52
C ILE A 259 -10.08 -11.20 -23.79
N PHE A 260 -10.70 -10.10 -23.37
CA PHE A 260 -12.11 -9.81 -23.60
C PHE A 260 -12.46 -9.79 -25.08
N ILE A 261 -11.65 -9.12 -25.93
CA ILE A 261 -11.85 -9.04 -27.37
C ILE A 261 -11.75 -10.43 -28.00
N VAL A 262 -10.70 -11.19 -27.67
CA VAL A 262 -10.50 -12.55 -28.20
C VAL A 262 -11.66 -13.47 -27.81
N MET A 263 -12.06 -13.46 -26.55
CA MET A 263 -13.19 -14.27 -26.06
C MET A 263 -14.51 -13.87 -26.70
N SER A 264 -14.71 -12.58 -26.97
CA SER A 264 -15.91 -12.08 -27.69
C SER A 264 -15.95 -12.58 -29.12
N ILE A 265 -14.83 -12.58 -29.82
CA ILE A 265 -14.73 -13.13 -31.19
C ILE A 265 -15.09 -14.63 -31.18
N ILE A 266 -14.52 -15.41 -30.25
CA ILE A 266 -14.80 -16.85 -30.12
C ILE A 266 -16.29 -17.08 -29.81
N ALA A 267 -16.90 -16.27 -28.93
CA ALA A 267 -18.33 -16.39 -28.60
C ALA A 267 -19.21 -16.09 -29.83
N ILE A 268 -18.86 -15.10 -30.65
CA ILE A 268 -19.57 -14.78 -31.91
C ILE A 268 -19.47 -15.93 -32.89
N ILE A 269 -18.27 -16.49 -33.10
CA ILE A 269 -18.08 -17.66 -33.98
C ILE A 269 -18.92 -18.84 -33.49
N ASN A 270 -18.91 -19.14 -32.22
CA ASN A 270 -19.72 -20.21 -31.63
C ASN A 270 -21.23 -19.96 -31.84
N LEU A 271 -21.69 -18.72 -31.67
CA LEU A 271 -23.08 -18.34 -31.92
C LEU A 271 -23.49 -18.54 -33.37
N VAL A 272 -22.66 -18.07 -34.32
CA VAL A 272 -22.89 -18.23 -35.75
C VAL A 272 -22.95 -19.71 -36.14
N THR A 273 -22.02 -20.52 -35.63
CA THR A 273 -21.98 -21.97 -35.86
C THR A 273 -23.24 -22.65 -35.30
N CYS A 274 -23.69 -22.26 -34.10
CA CYS A 274 -24.92 -22.77 -33.52
C CYS A 274 -26.14 -22.45 -34.35
N LEU A 275 -26.25 -21.20 -34.87
CA LEU A 275 -27.35 -20.79 -35.75
C LEU A 275 -27.34 -21.54 -37.07
N LEU A 276 -26.17 -21.75 -37.70
CA LEU A 276 -26.05 -22.51 -38.91
C LEU A 276 -26.50 -23.97 -38.72
N ILE A 277 -26.10 -24.62 -37.62
CA ILE A 277 -26.54 -25.97 -37.30
C ILE A 277 -28.06 -26.03 -37.15
N LEU A 278 -28.66 -25.05 -36.43
CA LEU A 278 -30.10 -24.96 -36.27
C LEU A 278 -30.86 -24.82 -37.61
N VAL A 279 -30.36 -23.97 -38.48
CA VAL A 279 -30.96 -23.77 -39.83
C VAL A 279 -30.86 -25.06 -40.66
N LEU A 280 -29.69 -25.70 -40.72
CA LEU A 280 -29.47 -26.94 -41.45
C LEU A 280 -30.31 -28.11 -40.93
N GLU A 281 -30.49 -28.20 -39.59
CA GLU A 281 -31.32 -29.26 -38.97
C GLU A 281 -32.82 -29.05 -39.33
N ARG A 282 -33.25 -27.79 -39.40
CA ARG A 282 -34.65 -27.46 -39.75
C ARG A 282 -34.95 -27.65 -41.24
N THR A 283 -33.99 -27.38 -42.13
CA THR A 283 -34.14 -27.60 -43.57
C THR A 283 -34.16 -29.08 -43.96
N ARG A 284 -33.64 -29.99 -43.08
CA ARG A 284 -33.72 -31.44 -43.29
C ARG A 284 -35.05 -32.06 -42.84
N MET A 285 -35.89 -31.34 -42.11
CA MET A 285 -37.18 -31.78 -41.62
C MET A 285 -38.37 -31.30 -42.45
N VAL A 286 -38.12 -30.54 -43.51
CA VAL A 286 -39.07 -30.15 -44.56
C VAL A 286 -38.74 -30.93 -45.80
#